data_d3ae3be8e93c1b5ad482acdc82a6d38f
#
_entry.id   d3ae3be8e93c1b5ad482acdc82a6d38f
#
_cell.length_a   1.000
_cell.length_b   1.000
_cell.length_c   1.000
_cell.angle_alpha   90.00
_cell.angle_beta   90.00
_cell.angle_gamma   90.00
#
_symmetry.space_group_name_H-M   'P 1'
#
loop_
_entity.id
_entity.type
_entity.pdbx_description
1 polymer ?
#
loop_
_entity_poly.entity_id
_entity_poly.type
_entity_poly.pdbx_seq_one_letter_code
_entity_poly.pdbx_strand_id
1 'polypeptide(L)'
;MTAPNVSSSADPVVVSLWFVSVPNAAAVLSAEPSPDRGFGRKYLSQLDSSKPITAIGTFPLNRSTVPGHNEFYIGGFPGVIVVQTLVDTLTKLSELPRTLMLSVDAPDLYVFAEGQGESTFAGIAHFQGDKLRRSFCATRSRVYEDKGLPEPFEYSFWSGDSEGIDLPFAPKDLVAGAEVGWLGVPITADGPDINVVGFATDGRKEPRIESHATPTPLDELVVTSSTKLGFSATNPDYDDYEGDSEDGTDDDTPGAELAQVAKDVARIGWLTSKKLARYASSRLSEAKERLRHLDRKEK
;
A
#
# COMPACT_ATOMS: atom_id res chain seq x y z
N MET A 1 23.05 -9.63 -45.21
CA MET A 1 21.81 -9.11 -44.61
C MET A 1 21.41 -10.05 -43.53
N THR A 2 21.82 -9.76 -42.28
CA THR A 2 21.54 -10.57 -41.11
C THR A 2 20.20 -10.08 -40.57
N ALA A 3 19.21 -10.94 -40.53
CA ALA A 3 17.91 -10.65 -39.93
C ALA A 3 18.10 -10.32 -38.45
N PRO A 4 17.40 -9.31 -37.88
CA PRO A 4 17.43 -9.07 -36.46
C PRO A 4 16.78 -10.26 -35.76
N ASN A 5 17.53 -10.86 -34.88
CA ASN A 5 17.07 -11.91 -33.98
C ASN A 5 16.09 -11.26 -32.98
N VAL A 6 14.79 -11.28 -33.31
CA VAL A 6 13.74 -10.88 -32.36
C VAL A 6 13.65 -12.00 -31.35
N SER A 7 14.48 -11.92 -30.32
CA SER A 7 14.24 -12.68 -29.09
C SER A 7 12.98 -12.08 -28.45
N SER A 8 11.84 -12.69 -28.71
CA SER A 8 10.59 -12.45 -28.02
C SER A 8 10.70 -12.99 -26.58
N SER A 9 11.53 -12.37 -25.76
CA SER A 9 11.38 -12.48 -24.32
C SER A 9 10.21 -11.57 -23.98
N ALA A 10 9.05 -12.13 -23.68
CA ALA A 10 7.96 -11.37 -23.09
C ALA A 10 8.50 -10.73 -21.80
N ASP A 11 8.26 -9.43 -21.63
CA ASP A 11 8.69 -8.72 -20.44
C ASP A 11 8.10 -9.39 -19.19
N PRO A 12 8.82 -9.38 -18.06
CA PRO A 12 8.29 -9.92 -16.83
C PRO A 12 7.04 -9.16 -16.38
N VAL A 13 6.11 -9.89 -15.79
CA VAL A 13 4.79 -9.39 -15.39
C VAL A 13 4.67 -9.51 -13.87
N VAL A 14 4.28 -8.43 -13.22
CA VAL A 14 3.87 -8.48 -11.82
C VAL A 14 2.45 -9.02 -11.74
N VAL A 15 2.25 -10.04 -10.94
CA VAL A 15 0.96 -10.67 -10.72
C VAL A 15 0.57 -10.52 -9.26
N SER A 16 -0.62 -9.99 -9.03
CA SER A 16 -1.24 -9.86 -7.70
C SER A 16 -2.46 -10.76 -7.63
N LEU A 17 -2.42 -11.76 -6.72
CA LEU A 17 -3.51 -12.68 -6.44
C LEU A 17 -4.22 -12.23 -5.16
N TRP A 18 -5.53 -12.03 -5.24
CA TRP A 18 -6.37 -11.62 -4.12
C TRP A 18 -7.40 -12.71 -3.83
N PHE A 19 -7.18 -13.45 -2.77
CA PHE A 19 -8.09 -14.47 -2.28
C PHE A 19 -9.08 -13.82 -1.31
N VAL A 20 -10.37 -13.87 -1.64
CA VAL A 20 -11.41 -13.18 -0.88
C VAL A 20 -12.45 -14.20 -0.40
N SER A 21 -12.65 -14.24 0.92
CA SER A 21 -13.59 -15.13 1.60
C SER A 21 -14.66 -14.36 2.39
N VAL A 22 -14.68 -13.04 2.29
CA VAL A 22 -15.63 -12.17 2.99
C VAL A 22 -16.47 -11.37 2.00
N PRO A 23 -17.72 -11.04 2.33
CA PRO A 23 -18.60 -10.32 1.42
C PRO A 23 -18.20 -8.84 1.24
N ASN A 24 -17.38 -8.28 2.11
CA ASN A 24 -16.94 -6.88 2.07
C ASN A 24 -15.44 -6.78 2.30
N ALA A 25 -14.65 -7.00 1.24
CA ALA A 25 -13.20 -6.87 1.27
C ALA A 25 -12.78 -5.41 1.55
N ALA A 26 -13.55 -4.43 1.05
CA ALA A 26 -13.26 -3.01 1.26
C ALA A 26 -13.20 -2.64 2.74
N ALA A 27 -14.11 -3.15 3.57
CA ALA A 27 -14.11 -2.87 5.01
C ALA A 27 -12.85 -3.43 5.71
N VAL A 28 -12.36 -4.60 5.27
CA VAL A 28 -11.13 -5.20 5.82
C VAL A 28 -9.91 -4.38 5.40
N LEU A 29 -9.81 -4.03 4.12
CA LEU A 29 -8.65 -3.31 3.58
C LEU A 29 -8.58 -1.86 4.08
N SER A 30 -9.74 -1.17 4.19
CA SER A 30 -9.81 0.21 4.72
C SER A 30 -9.45 0.32 6.21
N ALA A 31 -9.46 -0.79 6.95
CA ALA A 31 -9.02 -0.83 8.34
C ALA A 31 -7.48 -0.92 8.47
N GLU A 32 -6.75 -1.00 7.37
CA GLU A 32 -5.28 -1.09 7.30
C GLU A 32 -4.69 -2.16 8.25
N PRO A 33 -5.17 -3.41 8.17
CA PRO A 33 -4.80 -4.44 9.13
C PRO A 33 -3.31 -4.80 9.01
N SER A 34 -2.71 -5.19 10.12
CA SER A 34 -1.36 -5.75 10.11
C SER A 34 -1.35 -7.14 9.48
N PRO A 35 -0.36 -7.47 8.62
CA PRO A 35 -0.27 -8.76 7.97
C PRO A 35 0.16 -9.86 8.93
N ASP A 36 -0.41 -11.07 8.78
CA ASP A 36 0.06 -12.26 9.48
C ASP A 36 1.39 -12.75 8.87
N ARG A 37 2.47 -12.60 9.64
CA ARG A 37 3.81 -13.03 9.24
C ARG A 37 3.96 -14.55 9.11
N GLY A 38 3.17 -15.31 9.87
CA GLY A 38 3.18 -16.78 9.84
C GLY A 38 2.55 -17.32 8.57
N PHE A 39 1.50 -16.65 8.11
CA PHE A 39 0.79 -17.05 6.90
C PHE A 39 1.71 -17.07 5.68
N GLY A 40 2.50 -16.03 5.43
CA GLY A 40 3.38 -15.95 4.27
C GLY A 40 4.41 -17.08 4.22
N ARG A 41 5.02 -17.43 5.36
CA ARG A 41 5.95 -18.58 5.44
C ARG A 41 5.24 -19.90 5.14
N LYS A 42 4.02 -20.10 5.65
CA LYS A 42 3.22 -21.30 5.38
C LYS A 42 2.86 -21.40 3.90
N TYR A 43 2.40 -20.32 3.29
CA TYR A 43 2.07 -20.26 1.87
C TYR A 43 3.26 -20.65 1.00
N LEU A 44 4.44 -20.04 1.23
CA LEU A 44 5.63 -20.31 0.45
C LEU A 44 6.17 -21.74 0.66
N SER A 45 6.07 -22.29 1.88
CA SER A 45 6.44 -23.69 2.15
C SER A 45 5.55 -24.69 1.43
N GLN A 46 4.28 -24.35 1.20
CA GLN A 46 3.35 -25.16 0.41
C GLN A 46 3.61 -25.02 -1.10
N LEU A 47 4.04 -23.84 -1.53
CA LEU A 47 4.37 -23.57 -2.93
C LEU A 47 5.62 -24.35 -3.37
N ASP A 48 6.69 -24.29 -2.57
CA ASP A 48 7.94 -25.03 -2.80
C ASP A 48 8.70 -25.22 -1.48
N SER A 49 8.61 -26.41 -0.89
CA SER A 49 9.25 -26.74 0.38
C SER A 49 10.78 -26.84 0.29
N SER A 50 11.34 -26.89 -0.91
CA SER A 50 12.80 -26.99 -1.12
C SER A 50 13.51 -25.63 -1.06
N LYS A 51 12.77 -24.52 -1.23
CA LYS A 51 13.36 -23.18 -1.28
C LYS A 51 13.51 -22.58 0.12
N PRO A 52 14.63 -21.90 0.40
CA PRO A 52 14.80 -21.15 1.63
C PRO A 52 13.86 -19.94 1.63
N ILE A 53 13.23 -19.65 2.78
CA ILE A 53 12.30 -18.53 2.92
C ILE A 53 12.89 -17.52 3.90
N THR A 54 13.20 -16.33 3.41
CA THR A 54 13.74 -15.22 4.20
C THR A 54 12.80 -14.04 4.18
N ALA A 55 12.39 -13.53 5.34
CA ALA A 55 11.62 -12.28 5.42
C ALA A 55 12.55 -11.09 5.13
N ILE A 56 12.14 -10.19 4.23
CA ILE A 56 12.93 -9.02 3.83
C ILE A 56 12.39 -7.70 4.37
N GLY A 57 11.18 -7.68 4.91
CA GLY A 57 10.60 -6.49 5.52
C GLY A 57 9.08 -6.54 5.63
N THR A 58 8.51 -5.50 6.23
CA THR A 58 7.06 -5.24 6.24
C THR A 58 6.84 -3.81 5.76
N PHE A 59 5.98 -3.62 4.78
CA PHE A 59 5.77 -2.33 4.11
C PHE A 59 4.40 -2.29 3.43
N PRO A 60 3.87 -1.09 3.11
CA PRO A 60 2.65 -0.97 2.32
C PRO A 60 2.90 -1.35 0.86
N LEU A 61 2.14 -2.31 0.33
CA LEU A 61 2.21 -2.83 -1.03
C LEU A 61 2.06 -1.71 -2.08
N ASN A 62 1.05 -0.88 -1.88
CA ASN A 62 0.66 0.19 -2.80
C ASN A 62 1.59 1.42 -2.81
N ARG A 63 2.61 1.45 -1.95
CA ARG A 63 3.62 2.52 -1.88
C ARG A 63 5.04 2.02 -2.04
N SER A 64 5.21 0.73 -2.28
CA SER A 64 6.50 0.08 -2.40
C SER A 64 6.83 -0.22 -3.86
N THR A 65 8.10 -0.52 -4.11
CA THR A 65 8.51 -1.05 -5.41
C THR A 65 7.93 -2.45 -5.60
N VAL A 66 7.74 -2.84 -6.85
CA VAL A 66 7.27 -4.18 -7.20
C VAL A 66 8.28 -5.27 -6.81
N PRO A 67 7.83 -6.52 -6.59
CA PRO A 67 8.72 -7.62 -6.27
C PRO A 67 9.73 -7.88 -7.39
N GLY A 68 10.95 -8.23 -7.01
CA GLY A 68 11.97 -8.74 -7.92
C GLY A 68 11.80 -10.25 -8.17
N HIS A 69 12.74 -10.81 -8.96
CA HIS A 69 12.78 -12.27 -9.14
C HIS A 69 12.97 -12.99 -7.81
N ASN A 70 12.22 -14.07 -7.59
CA ASN A 70 12.20 -14.85 -6.35
C ASN A 70 11.74 -14.07 -5.10
N GLU A 71 11.01 -12.97 -5.29
CA GLU A 71 10.39 -12.21 -4.21
C GLU A 71 8.87 -12.37 -4.24
N PHE A 72 8.30 -12.41 -3.04
CA PHE A 72 6.87 -12.51 -2.81
C PHE A 72 6.46 -11.49 -1.75
N TYR A 73 5.46 -10.68 -2.04
CA TYR A 73 4.86 -9.75 -1.09
C TYR A 73 3.52 -10.31 -0.67
N ILE A 74 3.39 -10.67 0.62
CA ILE A 74 2.24 -11.44 1.11
C ILE A 74 1.58 -10.71 2.27
N GLY A 75 0.29 -10.42 2.13
CA GLY A 75 -0.57 -9.90 3.17
C GLY A 75 -1.66 -10.91 3.51
N GLY A 76 -1.65 -11.45 4.74
CA GLY A 76 -2.72 -12.28 5.26
C GLY A 76 -3.58 -11.47 6.23
N PHE A 77 -4.85 -11.24 5.89
CA PHE A 77 -5.81 -10.49 6.66
C PHE A 77 -7.05 -11.35 6.94
N PRO A 78 -7.92 -10.96 7.89
CA PRO A 78 -9.15 -11.71 8.13
C PRO A 78 -10.06 -11.79 6.88
N GLY A 79 -10.05 -12.95 6.21
CA GLY A 79 -10.88 -13.20 5.02
C GLY A 79 -10.40 -12.55 3.72
N VAL A 80 -9.24 -11.88 3.70
CA VAL A 80 -8.61 -11.35 2.50
C VAL A 80 -7.12 -11.67 2.53
N ILE A 81 -6.59 -12.25 1.46
CA ILE A 81 -5.18 -12.55 1.33
C ILE A 81 -4.68 -11.96 0.02
N VAL A 82 -3.55 -11.30 0.05
CA VAL A 82 -2.85 -10.85 -1.16
C VAL A 82 -1.50 -11.53 -1.28
N VAL A 83 -1.18 -11.97 -2.49
CA VAL A 83 0.13 -12.48 -2.88
C VAL A 83 0.55 -11.77 -4.15
N GLN A 84 1.64 -11.04 -4.12
CA GLN A 84 2.22 -10.39 -5.29
C GLN A 84 3.59 -10.98 -5.58
N THR A 85 3.85 -11.29 -6.83
CA THR A 85 5.14 -11.83 -7.29
C THR A 85 5.39 -11.49 -8.75
N LEU A 86 6.62 -11.63 -9.19
CA LEU A 86 7.04 -11.48 -10.58
C LEU A 86 6.95 -12.83 -11.29
N VAL A 87 6.34 -12.84 -12.47
CA VAL A 87 6.23 -14.02 -13.34
C VAL A 87 6.84 -13.71 -14.70
N ASP A 88 7.79 -14.54 -15.11
CA ASP A 88 8.38 -14.42 -16.45
C ASP A 88 7.41 -14.95 -17.51
N THR A 89 7.33 -14.27 -18.64
CA THR A 89 6.63 -14.76 -19.86
C THR A 89 5.14 -15.07 -19.69
N LEU A 90 4.39 -14.26 -18.94
CA LEU A 90 2.94 -14.43 -18.80
C LEU A 90 2.20 -13.55 -19.82
N THR A 91 1.35 -14.16 -20.66
CA THR A 91 0.47 -13.44 -21.60
C THR A 91 -1.01 -13.75 -21.38
N LYS A 92 -1.33 -14.80 -20.65
CA LYS A 92 -2.71 -15.24 -20.37
C LYS A 92 -2.85 -15.66 -18.93
N LEU A 93 -3.78 -15.08 -18.22
CA LEU A 93 -4.03 -15.39 -16.81
C LEU A 93 -4.68 -16.76 -16.61
N SER A 94 -5.35 -17.31 -17.62
CA SER A 94 -5.83 -18.70 -17.56
C SER A 94 -4.71 -19.74 -17.56
N GLU A 95 -3.49 -19.38 -17.93
CA GLU A 95 -2.29 -20.22 -17.94
C GLU A 95 -1.41 -20.01 -16.69
N LEU A 96 -1.88 -19.21 -15.72
CA LEU A 96 -1.17 -18.97 -14.45
C LEU A 96 -0.90 -20.30 -13.73
N PRO A 97 0.31 -20.50 -13.16
CA PRO A 97 0.62 -21.72 -12.45
C PRO A 97 -0.36 -22.03 -11.33
N ARG A 98 -0.99 -23.19 -11.40
CA ARG A 98 -2.02 -23.61 -10.42
C ARG A 98 -1.48 -23.67 -8.98
N THR A 99 -0.19 -23.91 -8.81
CA THR A 99 0.46 -23.91 -7.50
C THR A 99 0.29 -22.58 -6.76
N LEU A 100 0.30 -21.45 -7.48
CA LEU A 100 0.04 -20.13 -6.90
C LEU A 100 -1.40 -19.95 -6.42
N MET A 101 -2.35 -20.67 -7.05
CA MET A 101 -3.77 -20.51 -6.79
C MET A 101 -4.29 -21.48 -5.73
N LEU A 102 -3.79 -22.73 -5.71
CA LEU A 102 -4.31 -23.82 -4.89
C LEU A 102 -3.87 -23.80 -3.43
N SER A 103 -2.92 -22.94 -3.06
CA SER A 103 -2.41 -22.86 -1.69
C SER A 103 -3.36 -22.18 -0.71
N VAL A 104 -4.44 -21.58 -1.21
CA VAL A 104 -5.45 -20.89 -0.41
C VAL A 104 -6.84 -21.30 -0.87
N ASP A 105 -7.66 -21.77 0.06
CA ASP A 105 -9.08 -22.07 -0.19
C ASP A 105 -9.89 -20.79 0.01
N ALA A 106 -10.38 -20.21 -1.09
CA ALA A 106 -11.21 -19.02 -1.08
C ALA A 106 -12.29 -19.14 -2.16
N PRO A 107 -13.53 -18.68 -1.90
CA PRO A 107 -14.61 -18.71 -2.89
C PRO A 107 -14.31 -17.86 -4.12
N ASP A 108 -13.65 -16.72 -3.95
CA ASP A 108 -13.27 -15.81 -5.04
C ASP A 108 -11.76 -15.54 -5.04
N LEU A 109 -11.15 -15.65 -6.21
CA LEU A 109 -9.79 -15.27 -6.48
C LEU A 109 -9.78 -14.24 -7.62
N TYR A 110 -9.37 -13.02 -7.30
CA TYR A 110 -9.12 -11.96 -8.28
C TYR A 110 -7.64 -11.89 -8.58
N VAL A 111 -7.29 -11.80 -9.85
CA VAL A 111 -5.91 -11.74 -10.30
C VAL A 111 -5.72 -10.51 -11.16
N PHE A 112 -4.72 -9.71 -10.82
CA PHE A 112 -4.30 -8.56 -11.59
C PHE A 112 -2.88 -8.79 -12.09
N ALA A 113 -2.62 -8.39 -13.33
CA ALA A 113 -1.31 -8.55 -13.95
C ALA A 113 -0.92 -7.26 -14.67
N GLU A 114 0.33 -6.81 -14.45
CA GLU A 114 0.87 -5.65 -15.11
C GLU A 114 2.29 -5.90 -15.60
N GLY A 115 2.55 -5.56 -16.86
CA GLY A 115 3.89 -5.60 -17.44
C GLY A 115 4.80 -4.54 -16.83
N GLN A 116 6.09 -4.86 -16.74
CA GLN A 116 7.11 -4.01 -16.16
C GLN A 116 7.71 -3.03 -17.18
N GLY A 117 8.31 -1.95 -16.69
CA GLY A 117 8.99 -0.95 -17.52
C GLY A 117 8.05 -0.25 -18.48
N GLU A 118 8.40 -0.24 -19.76
CA GLU A 118 7.62 0.36 -20.84
C GLU A 118 6.49 -0.55 -21.36
N SER A 119 6.33 -1.75 -20.80
CA SER A 119 5.29 -2.68 -21.21
C SER A 119 3.90 -2.10 -20.99
N THR A 120 3.06 -2.14 -22.01
CA THR A 120 1.66 -1.74 -21.94
C THR A 120 0.73 -2.92 -21.62
N PHE A 121 1.30 -4.11 -21.38
CA PHE A 121 0.56 -5.31 -21.02
C PHE A 121 -0.13 -5.14 -19.68
N ALA A 122 -1.41 -5.49 -19.63
CA ALA A 122 -2.12 -5.67 -18.38
C ALA A 122 -3.23 -6.71 -18.53
N GLY A 123 -3.68 -7.26 -17.42
CA GLY A 123 -4.72 -8.28 -17.43
C GLY A 123 -5.43 -8.41 -16.10
N ILE A 124 -6.66 -8.89 -16.19
CA ILE A 124 -7.53 -9.19 -15.07
C ILE A 124 -8.06 -10.61 -15.18
N ALA A 125 -8.22 -11.32 -14.07
CA ALA A 125 -8.96 -12.56 -14.05
C ALA A 125 -9.74 -12.74 -12.74
N HIS A 126 -10.90 -13.38 -12.85
CA HIS A 126 -11.74 -13.79 -11.73
C HIS A 126 -11.98 -15.28 -11.79
N PHE A 127 -11.60 -15.97 -10.74
CA PHE A 127 -11.90 -17.37 -10.52
C PHE A 127 -12.89 -17.49 -9.35
N GLN A 128 -13.92 -18.30 -9.53
CA GLN A 128 -14.85 -18.66 -8.48
C GLN A 128 -14.67 -20.14 -8.15
N GLY A 129 -14.06 -20.42 -7.03
CA GLY A 129 -13.47 -21.73 -6.77
C GLY A 129 -12.49 -22.10 -7.89
N ASP A 130 -12.61 -23.29 -8.46
CA ASP A 130 -11.74 -23.76 -9.56
C ASP A 130 -12.14 -23.27 -10.96
N LYS A 131 -13.22 -22.47 -11.07
CA LYS A 131 -13.79 -22.07 -12.36
C LYS A 131 -13.36 -20.65 -12.73
N LEU A 132 -12.75 -20.52 -13.89
CA LEU A 132 -12.50 -19.22 -14.51
C LEU A 132 -13.83 -18.60 -14.94
N ARG A 133 -14.19 -17.45 -14.40
CA ARG A 133 -15.39 -16.67 -14.70
C ARG A 133 -15.10 -15.61 -15.74
N ARG A 134 -13.99 -14.88 -15.56
CA ARG A 134 -13.55 -13.84 -16.44
C ARG A 134 -12.02 -13.88 -16.56
N SER A 135 -11.48 -13.67 -17.76
CA SER A 135 -10.07 -13.37 -17.99
C SER A 135 -9.94 -12.46 -19.20
N PHE A 136 -9.24 -11.36 -19.04
CA PHE A 136 -8.90 -10.44 -20.11
C PHE A 136 -7.44 -10.03 -19.97
N CYS A 137 -6.65 -10.21 -21.03
CA CYS A 137 -5.23 -9.85 -21.08
C CYS A 137 -4.92 -9.19 -22.40
N ALA A 138 -4.34 -7.99 -22.36
CA ALA A 138 -4.07 -7.22 -23.55
C ALA A 138 -2.90 -6.25 -23.40
N THR A 139 -2.34 -5.84 -24.50
CA THR A 139 -1.69 -4.54 -24.69
C THR A 139 -2.67 -3.61 -25.40
N ARG A 140 -2.35 -2.33 -25.55
CA ARG A 140 -3.25 -1.40 -26.25
C ARG A 140 -3.59 -1.85 -27.68
N SER A 141 -2.65 -2.47 -28.38
CA SER A 141 -2.79 -2.88 -29.78
C SER A 141 -3.11 -4.35 -29.99
N ARG A 142 -3.13 -5.17 -28.92
CA ARG A 142 -3.32 -6.61 -29.07
C ARG A 142 -3.99 -7.22 -27.86
N VAL A 143 -5.07 -7.99 -28.08
CA VAL A 143 -5.69 -8.87 -27.09
C VAL A 143 -5.04 -10.24 -27.15
N TYR A 144 -4.57 -10.75 -26.01
CA TYR A 144 -3.98 -12.09 -25.86
C TYR A 144 -4.98 -13.09 -25.33
N GLU A 145 -5.88 -12.63 -24.47
CA GLU A 145 -6.94 -13.46 -23.90
C GLU A 145 -8.20 -12.64 -23.63
N ASP A 146 -9.35 -13.21 -23.99
CA ASP A 146 -10.68 -12.68 -23.68
C ASP A 146 -11.61 -13.87 -23.46
N LYS A 147 -11.84 -14.23 -22.20
CA LYS A 147 -12.66 -15.36 -21.77
C LYS A 147 -13.69 -14.94 -20.73
N GLY A 148 -14.89 -15.47 -20.84
CA GLY A 148 -16.01 -15.15 -19.97
C GLY A 148 -16.76 -13.89 -20.40
N LEU A 149 -17.82 -13.56 -19.66
CA LEU A 149 -18.58 -12.34 -19.92
C LEU A 149 -17.93 -11.15 -19.23
N PRO A 150 -17.94 -9.96 -19.86
CA PRO A 150 -17.49 -8.74 -19.22
C PRO A 150 -18.24 -8.46 -17.91
N GLU A 151 -17.50 -8.02 -16.92
CA GLU A 151 -18.06 -7.59 -15.62
C GLU A 151 -18.68 -6.17 -15.73
N PRO A 152 -19.61 -5.81 -14.85
CA PRO A 152 -20.33 -4.53 -14.96
C PRO A 152 -19.42 -3.29 -15.03
N PHE A 153 -18.28 -3.28 -14.33
CA PHE A 153 -17.34 -2.16 -14.36
C PHE A 153 -16.63 -2.02 -15.72
N GLU A 154 -16.53 -3.11 -16.52
CA GLU A 154 -15.86 -3.08 -17.82
C GLU A 154 -16.64 -2.26 -18.86
N TYR A 155 -17.97 -2.13 -18.73
CA TYR A 155 -18.80 -1.48 -19.76
C TYR A 155 -18.38 -0.03 -20.03
N SER A 156 -17.94 0.70 -19.04
CA SER A 156 -17.48 2.08 -19.21
C SER A 156 -16.22 2.17 -20.07
N PHE A 157 -15.34 1.17 -20.00
CA PHE A 157 -14.11 1.09 -20.80
C PHE A 157 -14.42 0.75 -22.27
N TRP A 158 -15.35 -0.16 -22.50
CA TRP A 158 -15.75 -0.58 -23.85
C TRP A 158 -16.59 0.46 -24.60
N SER A 159 -17.17 1.45 -23.92
CA SER A 159 -17.98 2.52 -24.52
C SER A 159 -17.16 3.68 -25.10
N GLY A 160 -15.84 3.65 -24.97
CA GLY A 160 -14.94 4.68 -25.51
C GLY A 160 -14.79 4.59 -27.03
N ASP A 161 -14.40 5.70 -27.65
CA ASP A 161 -14.05 5.75 -29.07
C ASP A 161 -12.67 5.12 -29.28
N SER A 162 -12.56 4.21 -30.24
CA SER A 162 -11.30 3.62 -30.67
C SER A 162 -10.83 4.18 -32.00
N GLU A 163 -9.58 4.60 -32.08
CA GLU A 163 -8.95 4.96 -33.35
C GLU A 163 -8.29 3.69 -33.98
N GLY A 164 -8.88 3.18 -35.03
CA GLY A 164 -8.35 2.02 -35.75
C GLY A 164 -8.60 0.69 -35.06
N ILE A 165 -7.54 -0.14 -34.89
CA ILE A 165 -7.59 -1.47 -34.34
C ILE A 165 -7.22 -1.53 -32.85
N ASP A 166 -6.83 -0.39 -32.28
CA ASP A 166 -6.43 -0.30 -30.87
C ASP A 166 -7.65 -0.38 -29.94
N LEU A 167 -7.40 -0.85 -28.70
CA LEU A 167 -8.42 -0.84 -27.66
C LEU A 167 -8.83 0.61 -27.33
N PRO A 168 -10.12 0.86 -27.02
CA PRO A 168 -10.61 2.20 -26.66
C PRO A 168 -10.08 2.68 -25.29
N PHE A 169 -9.33 1.86 -24.56
CA PHE A 169 -8.77 2.15 -23.25
C PHE A 169 -7.35 1.60 -23.09
N ALA A 170 -6.60 2.12 -22.15
CA ALA A 170 -5.35 1.50 -21.74
C ALA A 170 -5.64 0.29 -20.82
N PRO A 171 -5.08 -0.90 -21.10
CA PRO A 171 -5.35 -2.09 -20.28
C PRO A 171 -5.04 -1.92 -18.78
N LYS A 172 -4.08 -1.06 -18.42
CA LYS A 172 -3.78 -0.74 -17.01
C LYS A 172 -4.94 0.01 -16.32
N ASP A 173 -5.67 0.85 -17.06
CA ASP A 173 -6.84 1.54 -16.50
C ASP A 173 -7.96 0.55 -16.18
N LEU A 174 -8.10 -0.51 -16.99
CA LEU A 174 -9.05 -1.58 -16.72
C LEU A 174 -8.66 -2.35 -15.45
N VAL A 175 -7.36 -2.59 -15.20
CA VAL A 175 -6.89 -3.21 -13.95
C VAL A 175 -7.28 -2.33 -12.76
N ALA A 176 -7.01 -1.02 -12.79
CA ALA A 176 -7.40 -0.10 -11.72
C ALA A 176 -8.94 -0.08 -11.50
N GLY A 177 -9.72 -0.16 -12.59
CA GLY A 177 -11.17 -0.29 -12.51
C GLY A 177 -11.64 -1.59 -11.87
N ALA A 178 -10.94 -2.69 -12.16
CA ALA A 178 -11.23 -4.00 -11.59
C ALA A 178 -10.86 -4.10 -10.10
N GLU A 179 -9.77 -3.48 -9.66
CA GLU A 179 -9.42 -3.37 -8.25
C GLU A 179 -10.56 -2.73 -7.44
N VAL A 180 -11.06 -1.59 -7.91
CA VAL A 180 -12.20 -0.92 -7.28
C VAL A 180 -13.47 -1.75 -7.40
N GLY A 181 -13.72 -2.36 -8.57
CA GLY A 181 -14.92 -3.17 -8.83
C GLY A 181 -15.02 -4.41 -7.96
N TRP A 182 -13.92 -5.12 -7.74
CA TRP A 182 -13.89 -6.39 -7.02
C TRP A 182 -13.47 -6.27 -5.55
N LEU A 183 -12.49 -5.41 -5.24
CA LEU A 183 -12.00 -5.22 -3.87
C LEU A 183 -12.72 -4.09 -3.14
N GLY A 184 -13.36 -3.18 -3.88
CA GLY A 184 -14.07 -2.02 -3.35
C GLY A 184 -13.18 -0.87 -2.87
N VAL A 185 -11.86 -0.97 -3.08
CA VAL A 185 -10.86 0.08 -2.74
C VAL A 185 -9.84 0.19 -3.86
N PRO A 186 -9.32 1.39 -4.16
CA PRO A 186 -8.21 1.55 -5.08
C PRO A 186 -6.89 1.11 -4.43
N ILE A 187 -6.06 0.38 -5.18
CA ILE A 187 -4.72 -0.04 -4.74
C ILE A 187 -3.68 0.96 -5.26
N THR A 188 -3.82 2.19 -4.85
CA THR A 188 -2.97 3.33 -5.25
C THR A 188 -2.29 3.96 -4.05
N ALA A 189 -1.29 4.79 -4.28
CA ALA A 189 -0.57 5.50 -3.21
C ALA A 189 -1.48 6.40 -2.35
N ASP A 190 -2.62 6.83 -2.88
CA ASP A 190 -3.61 7.64 -2.16
C ASP A 190 -4.68 6.79 -1.45
N GLY A 191 -4.68 5.47 -1.68
CA GLY A 191 -5.58 4.51 -1.05
C GLY A 191 -5.15 4.10 0.36
N PRO A 192 -5.92 3.19 1.00
CA PRO A 192 -5.55 2.63 2.31
C PRO A 192 -4.23 1.85 2.23
N ASP A 193 -3.45 1.83 3.30
CA ASP A 193 -2.19 1.08 3.37
C ASP A 193 -2.44 -0.43 3.39
N ILE A 194 -2.04 -1.11 2.32
CA ILE A 194 -2.09 -2.57 2.23
C ILE A 194 -0.77 -3.14 2.74
N ASN A 195 -0.66 -3.33 4.05
CA ASN A 195 0.57 -3.80 4.66
C ASN A 195 0.85 -5.26 4.32
N VAL A 196 2.04 -5.54 3.81
CA VAL A 196 2.49 -6.89 3.43
C VAL A 196 3.84 -7.21 4.05
N VAL A 197 4.14 -8.50 4.14
CA VAL A 197 5.48 -8.98 4.45
C VAL A 197 6.15 -9.39 3.14
N GLY A 198 7.31 -8.81 2.86
CA GLY A 198 8.16 -9.24 1.76
C GLY A 198 8.97 -10.49 2.15
N PHE A 199 9.04 -11.45 1.24
CA PHE A 199 9.84 -12.66 1.37
C PHE A 199 10.71 -12.85 0.14
N ALA A 200 11.92 -13.36 0.35
CA ALA A 200 12.82 -13.83 -0.70
C ALA A 200 12.99 -15.34 -0.61
N THR A 201 13.10 -16.01 -1.77
CA THR A 201 13.25 -17.47 -1.88
C THR A 201 14.56 -17.86 -2.57
N ASP A 202 15.53 -16.96 -2.63
CA ASP A 202 16.84 -17.13 -3.26
C ASP A 202 17.98 -17.46 -2.27
N GLY A 203 17.66 -17.60 -0.98
CA GLY A 203 18.64 -17.91 0.06
C GLY A 203 19.45 -16.72 0.58
N ARG A 204 19.06 -15.47 0.22
CA ARG A 204 19.67 -14.29 0.82
C ARG A 204 19.46 -14.27 2.34
N LYS A 205 20.40 -13.66 3.06
CA LYS A 205 20.28 -13.51 4.51
C LYS A 205 19.18 -12.50 4.85
N GLU A 206 18.49 -12.75 5.97
CA GLU A 206 17.55 -11.80 6.53
C GLU A 206 18.26 -10.45 6.78
N PRO A 207 17.74 -9.33 6.26
CA PRO A 207 18.32 -8.03 6.51
C PRO A 207 18.33 -7.81 8.03
N ARG A 208 19.49 -7.46 8.58
CA ARG A 208 19.53 -6.95 9.96
C ARG A 208 18.78 -5.63 9.95
N ILE A 209 17.55 -5.65 10.39
CA ILE A 209 16.89 -4.44 10.82
C ILE A 209 17.68 -4.02 12.06
N GLU A 210 18.60 -3.06 11.90
CA GLU A 210 19.06 -2.30 13.05
C GLU A 210 17.76 -1.76 13.63
N SER A 211 17.33 -2.35 14.75
CA SER A 211 16.20 -1.81 15.50
C SER A 211 16.60 -0.37 15.77
N HIS A 212 16.03 0.56 15.01
CA HIS A 212 16.04 1.96 15.42
C HIS A 212 15.53 1.89 16.85
N ALA A 213 16.43 2.23 17.76
CA ALA A 213 16.20 2.14 19.17
C ALA A 213 14.77 2.59 19.44
N THR A 214 14.00 1.77 20.11
CA THR A 214 12.66 2.12 20.59
C THR A 214 12.73 3.57 21.00
N PRO A 215 11.91 4.49 20.47
CA PRO A 215 12.02 5.89 20.78
C PRO A 215 12.04 5.95 22.31
N THR A 216 13.19 6.37 22.85
CA THR A 216 13.38 6.46 24.31
C THR A 216 12.23 7.29 24.81
N PRO A 217 11.41 6.82 25.76
CA PRO A 217 10.30 7.60 26.27
C PRO A 217 10.75 9.02 26.53
N LEU A 218 9.93 10.00 26.16
CA LEU A 218 10.33 11.43 26.25
C LEU A 218 10.88 11.76 27.65
N ASP A 219 10.34 11.12 28.67
CA ASP A 219 10.79 11.23 30.07
C ASP A 219 12.23 10.77 30.27
N GLU A 220 12.67 9.71 29.59
CA GLU A 220 14.03 9.19 29.70
C GLU A 220 15.04 10.06 28.92
N LEU A 221 14.62 10.68 27.81
CA LEU A 221 15.38 11.68 27.09
C LEU A 221 15.54 12.97 27.92
N VAL A 222 14.49 13.41 28.60
CA VAL A 222 14.51 14.58 29.48
C VAL A 222 15.43 14.33 30.68
N VAL A 223 15.35 13.18 31.32
CA VAL A 223 16.23 12.80 32.44
C VAL A 223 17.69 12.72 32.00
N THR A 224 17.98 12.13 30.85
CA THR A 224 19.34 12.00 30.31
C THR A 224 19.91 13.35 29.92
N SER A 225 19.08 14.23 29.34
CA SER A 225 19.48 15.58 28.96
C SER A 225 19.71 16.47 30.18
N SER A 226 18.86 16.42 31.21
CA SER A 226 19.02 17.17 32.44
C SER A 226 20.27 16.73 33.22
N THR A 227 20.57 15.42 33.24
CA THR A 227 21.80 14.88 33.86
C THR A 227 23.06 15.37 33.13
N LYS A 228 23.04 15.39 31.77
CA LYS A 228 24.14 15.91 30.97
C LYS A 228 24.36 17.42 31.12
N LEU A 229 23.30 18.16 31.42
CA LEU A 229 23.35 19.60 31.68
C LEU A 229 23.66 19.96 33.13
N GLY A 230 23.91 18.94 33.98
CA GLY A 230 24.28 19.16 35.39
C GLY A 230 23.09 19.42 36.32
N PHE A 231 21.85 19.26 35.84
CA PHE A 231 20.67 19.32 36.68
C PHE A 231 20.39 17.94 37.25
N SER A 232 21.18 17.51 38.19
CA SER A 232 20.94 16.27 38.97
C SER A 232 19.87 16.56 40.00
N ALA A 233 18.72 15.88 39.89
CA ALA A 233 17.58 16.02 40.81
C ALA A 233 17.80 15.30 42.15
N THR A 234 19.04 15.10 42.57
CA THR A 234 19.40 14.53 43.87
C THR A 234 20.56 15.31 44.47
N ASN A 235 20.23 16.46 45.01
CA ASN A 235 21.04 17.02 46.07
C ASN A 235 20.14 17.21 47.32
N PRO A 236 20.22 16.30 48.34
CA PRO A 236 19.41 16.40 49.54
C PRO A 236 19.96 17.47 50.53
N ASP A 237 20.82 18.38 50.10
CA ASP A 237 21.51 19.36 50.95
C ASP A 237 21.17 20.80 50.53
N TYR A 238 19.86 21.12 50.47
CA TYR A 238 19.44 22.52 50.33
C TYR A 238 18.21 22.81 51.18
N ASP A 239 18.33 22.51 52.49
CA ASP A 239 17.51 23.06 53.55
C ASP A 239 18.47 23.87 54.44
N ASP A 240 18.80 25.09 54.05
CA ASP A 240 19.14 26.20 54.94
C ASP A 240 19.53 27.44 54.14
N TYR A 241 18.58 28.30 53.82
CA TYR A 241 18.78 29.73 53.68
C TYR A 241 17.43 30.46 53.64
N GLU A 242 16.89 30.72 54.85
CA GLU A 242 16.10 31.93 55.11
C GLU A 242 17.04 33.09 55.18
N GLY A 243 16.82 34.15 54.36
CA GLY A 243 17.57 35.37 54.54
C GLY A 243 17.41 36.37 53.41
N ASP A 244 16.46 37.31 53.57
CA ASP A 244 16.41 38.71 53.16
C ASP A 244 16.76 39.17 51.73
N SER A 245 15.68 39.69 51.11
CA SER A 245 15.51 40.95 50.31
C SER A 245 16.78 41.66 49.80
N GLU A 246 16.80 41.93 48.46
CA GLU A 246 16.73 43.27 47.81
C GLU A 246 17.12 43.19 46.36
N ASP A 247 16.22 43.64 45.54
CA ASP A 247 16.34 44.48 44.34
C ASP A 247 17.59 44.37 43.46
N GLY A 248 17.40 43.93 42.20
CA GLY A 248 18.43 44.04 41.15
C GLY A 248 17.99 43.30 39.87
N THR A 249 17.40 44.07 38.96
CA THR A 249 17.20 43.74 37.56
C THR A 249 18.45 43.14 36.92
N ASP A 250 18.31 41.94 36.33
CA ASP A 250 18.95 41.61 35.05
C ASP A 250 18.26 40.38 34.39
N ASP A 251 17.84 40.66 33.20
CA ASP A 251 17.09 39.87 32.26
C ASP A 251 18.06 38.94 31.52
N ASP A 252 18.18 37.68 31.96
CA ASP A 252 18.74 36.59 31.17
C ASP A 252 18.38 35.22 31.78
N THR A 253 17.15 34.78 31.52
CA THR A 253 16.70 33.46 31.99
C THR A 253 16.62 32.50 30.79
N PRO A 254 17.30 31.32 30.82
CA PRO A 254 17.25 30.32 29.75
C PRO A 254 15.89 29.67 29.55
N GLY A 255 14.88 30.08 30.33
CA GLY A 255 13.50 29.59 30.21
C GLY A 255 12.68 30.21 29.05
N ALA A 256 13.12 31.35 28.50
CA ALA A 256 12.40 32.07 27.45
C ALA A 256 12.47 31.34 26.09
N GLU A 257 13.61 30.72 25.77
CA GLU A 257 13.74 29.97 24.50
C GLU A 257 12.95 28.70 24.46
N LEU A 258 12.80 27.96 25.56
CA LEU A 258 11.97 26.75 25.64
C LEU A 258 10.47 27.07 25.54
N ALA A 259 10.04 28.19 26.10
CA ALA A 259 8.67 28.66 25.96
C ALA A 259 8.36 29.11 24.51
N GLN A 260 9.35 29.61 23.80
CA GLN A 260 9.24 30.00 22.38
C GLN A 260 9.12 28.75 21.49
N VAL A 261 9.95 27.71 21.70
CA VAL A 261 9.90 26.45 20.95
C VAL A 261 8.58 25.72 21.18
N ALA A 262 8.06 25.70 22.42
CA ALA A 262 6.75 25.11 22.72
C ALA A 262 5.60 25.86 22.02
N LYS A 263 5.68 27.19 21.92
CA LYS A 263 4.70 28.00 21.18
C LYS A 263 4.78 27.78 19.68
N ASP A 264 5.96 27.57 19.12
CA ASP A 264 6.14 27.34 17.69
C ASP A 264 5.68 25.93 17.26
N VAL A 265 5.90 24.90 18.10
CA VAL A 265 5.36 23.55 17.87
C VAL A 265 3.83 23.53 17.94
N ALA A 266 3.23 24.25 18.92
CA ALA A 266 1.78 24.38 19.02
C ALA A 266 1.18 25.15 17.82
N ARG A 267 1.92 26.11 17.27
CA ARG A 267 1.51 26.92 16.11
C ARG A 267 1.56 26.12 14.81
N ILE A 268 2.52 25.21 14.66
CA ILE A 268 2.63 24.30 13.49
C ILE A 268 1.49 23.27 13.51
N GLY A 269 1.18 22.68 14.66
CA GLY A 269 0.03 21.76 14.83
C GLY A 269 -1.31 22.43 14.54
N TRP A 270 -1.49 23.68 14.93
CA TRP A 270 -2.72 24.44 14.65
C TRP A 270 -2.85 24.85 13.18
N LEU A 271 -1.75 25.16 12.49
CA LEU A 271 -1.74 25.50 11.06
C LEU A 271 -2.06 24.31 10.17
N THR A 272 -1.62 23.10 10.53
CA THR A 272 -1.98 21.87 9.79
C THR A 272 -3.44 21.50 9.99
N SER A 273 -3.98 21.64 11.19
CA SER A 273 -5.41 21.42 11.48
C SER A 273 -6.30 22.41 10.73
N LYS A 274 -5.88 23.66 10.57
CA LYS A 274 -6.63 24.69 9.84
C LYS A 274 -6.64 24.48 8.33
N LYS A 275 -5.56 23.90 7.75
CA LYS A 275 -5.51 23.53 6.32
C LYS A 275 -6.42 22.33 6.03
N LEU A 276 -6.44 21.32 6.90
CA LEU A 276 -7.35 20.17 6.78
C LEU A 276 -8.84 20.59 6.91
N ALA A 277 -9.16 21.48 7.83
CA ALA A 277 -10.52 21.97 7.99
C ALA A 277 -11.01 22.79 6.78
N ARG A 278 -10.12 23.56 6.13
CA ARG A 278 -10.45 24.30 4.90
C ARG A 278 -10.64 23.38 3.71
N TYR A 279 -9.87 22.30 3.60
CA TYR A 279 -10.00 21.30 2.53
C TYR A 279 -11.32 20.52 2.66
N ALA A 280 -11.69 20.12 3.88
CA ALA A 280 -12.97 19.46 4.15
C ALA A 280 -14.19 20.36 3.87
N SER A 281 -14.10 21.65 4.19
CA SER A 281 -15.21 22.60 3.94
C SER A 281 -15.40 22.92 2.46
N SER A 282 -14.34 22.95 1.64
CA SER A 282 -14.46 23.20 0.20
C SER A 282 -15.13 22.02 -0.53
N ARG A 283 -14.84 20.77 -0.13
CA ARG A 283 -15.49 19.58 -0.70
C ARG A 283 -16.97 19.46 -0.33
N LEU A 284 -17.33 19.87 0.89
CA LEU A 284 -18.74 19.91 1.33
C LEU A 284 -19.55 20.96 0.58
N SER A 285 -18.96 22.11 0.23
CA SER A 285 -19.65 23.15 -0.55
C SER A 285 -19.89 22.72 -2.00
N GLU A 286 -18.92 22.06 -2.64
CA GLU A 286 -19.09 21.50 -4.00
C GLU A 286 -20.15 20.39 -4.07
N ALA A 287 -20.20 19.52 -3.06
CA ALA A 287 -21.23 18.48 -3.00
C ALA A 287 -22.63 19.08 -2.82
N LYS A 288 -22.76 20.17 -2.05
CA LYS A 288 -24.02 20.86 -1.80
C LYS A 288 -24.54 21.64 -3.03
N GLU A 289 -23.62 22.16 -3.86
CA GLU A 289 -23.97 22.80 -5.12
C GLU A 289 -24.44 21.78 -6.18
N ARG A 290 -23.79 20.62 -6.26
CA ARG A 290 -24.24 19.53 -7.15
C ARG A 290 -25.62 19.01 -6.82
N LEU A 291 -25.96 18.88 -5.54
CA LEU A 291 -27.31 18.49 -5.09
C LEU A 291 -28.37 19.55 -5.44
N ARG A 292 -28.03 20.83 -5.35
CA ARG A 292 -28.99 21.92 -5.74
C ARG A 292 -29.24 21.97 -7.24
N HIS A 293 -28.31 21.52 -8.08
CA HIS A 293 -28.51 21.47 -9.53
C HIS A 293 -29.36 20.27 -9.97
N LEU A 294 -29.41 19.19 -9.19
CA LEU A 294 -30.26 18.02 -9.47
C LEU A 294 -31.74 18.32 -9.16
N ASP A 295 -32.03 19.02 -8.04
CA ASP A 295 -33.38 19.40 -7.66
C ASP A 295 -34.05 20.46 -8.62
N ARG A 296 -33.25 21.11 -9.47
CA ARG A 296 -33.74 22.13 -10.40
C ARG A 296 -34.11 21.58 -11.79
N LYS A 297 -33.83 20.31 -12.07
CA LYS A 297 -34.20 19.65 -13.33
C LYS A 297 -35.45 18.80 -13.27
N GLU A 298 -36.10 18.69 -12.09
CA GLU A 298 -37.36 17.97 -11.89
C GLU A 298 -38.57 18.88 -11.62
N LYS A 299 -38.51 20.17 -12.02
CA LYS A 299 -39.67 21.05 -12.02
C LYS A 299 -39.93 21.64 -13.40
#